data_88b5bcbe63ad86071af520f961d628bf
#
_entry.id   88b5bcbe63ad86071af520f961d628bf
#
_cell.length_a   1.000
_cell.length_b   1.000
_cell.length_c   1.000
_cell.angle_alpha   90.00
_cell.angle_beta   90.00
_cell.angle_gamma   90.00
#
_symmetry.space_group_name_H-M   'P 1'
#
loop_
_entity.id
_entity.type
_entity.pdbx_description
1 polymer ?
#
loop_
_entity_poly.entity_id
_entity_poly.type
_entity_poly.pdbx_seq_one_letter_code
_entity_poly.pdbx_strand_id
1 'polypeptide(L)'
;MKLSAMLQTVRNAICPAVLAAAAVSCLASCSGEPTPDVPMERSRVLIRLFSSLDRDDYSETLKDIETYRNLDQTNLFLSDFEHLVRANNVIAEARVKLDAGDYAGAVADFDAYIQRYGDVSEPINQAKAKADLLLRVQTLNEKLLAAEFSEDLRTAANDLDEFAKANPKLFPKLKFYAAAKVKEADALAAVERQDACIAMFQDAVEARRAGRSAEADALTALIEMNADPAQIAEFAAWLEHRNAQQSQTAL
;
A
#
# COMPACT_ATOMS: atom_id res chain seq x y z
N MET A 1 -14.64 7.57 -0.90
CA MET A 1 -13.62 8.15 -1.83
C MET A 1 -12.58 7.04 -2.04
N LYS A 2 -12.36 6.57 -3.27
CA LYS A 2 -11.50 5.40 -3.50
C LYS A 2 -10.03 5.77 -3.26
N LEU A 3 -9.31 4.98 -2.45
CA LEU A 3 -7.89 5.15 -2.13
C LEU A 3 -7.00 5.22 -3.38
N SER A 4 -7.43 4.54 -4.47
CA SER A 4 -6.77 4.57 -5.77
C SER A 4 -6.58 5.98 -6.35
N ALA A 5 -7.52 6.90 -6.09
CA ALA A 5 -7.39 8.29 -6.53
C ALA A 5 -6.34 9.09 -5.73
N MET A 6 -6.10 8.72 -4.46
CA MET A 6 -5.08 9.37 -3.62
C MET A 6 -3.67 8.90 -3.99
N LEU A 7 -3.51 7.62 -4.33
CA LEU A 7 -2.23 7.05 -4.76
C LEU A 7 -1.78 7.63 -6.10
N GLN A 8 -2.72 7.99 -6.98
CA GLN A 8 -2.45 8.60 -8.28
C GLN A 8 -1.78 9.99 -8.17
N THR A 9 -2.09 10.76 -7.13
CA THR A 9 -1.51 12.10 -6.90
C THR A 9 -0.02 12.04 -6.50
N VAL A 10 0.37 11.00 -5.76
CA VAL A 10 1.77 10.79 -5.34
C VAL A 10 2.62 10.28 -6.52
N ARG A 11 2.01 9.51 -7.43
CA ARG A 11 2.63 8.95 -8.62
C ARG A 11 3.23 10.01 -9.56
N ASN A 12 2.53 11.14 -9.73
CA ASN A 12 2.92 12.19 -10.69
C ASN A 12 4.07 13.10 -10.20
N ALA A 13 4.55 12.93 -8.96
CA ALA A 13 5.62 13.76 -8.38
C ALA A 13 7.03 13.20 -8.60
N ILE A 14 7.23 12.19 -9.47
CA ILE A 14 8.56 11.72 -9.86
C ILE A 14 9.11 12.70 -10.89
N CYS A 15 10.05 13.53 -10.43
CA CYS A 15 10.58 14.67 -11.16
C CYS A 15 11.52 14.26 -12.30
N PRO A 16 11.35 14.75 -13.53
CA PRO A 16 12.27 14.53 -14.64
C PRO A 16 13.59 15.35 -14.53
N ALA A 17 13.76 16.12 -13.44
CA ALA A 17 14.85 17.11 -13.32
C ALA A 17 16.27 16.53 -13.13
N VAL A 18 16.43 15.23 -12.83
CA VAL A 18 17.75 14.63 -12.57
C VAL A 18 18.52 14.31 -13.87
N LEU A 19 17.82 14.12 -14.99
CA LEU A 19 18.43 13.74 -16.28
C LEU A 19 19.18 14.89 -16.98
N ALA A 20 18.79 16.14 -16.75
CA ALA A 20 19.37 17.28 -17.46
C ALA A 20 20.79 17.66 -16.98
N ALA A 21 21.14 17.39 -15.72
CA ALA A 21 22.43 17.80 -15.15
C ALA A 21 23.59 16.88 -15.55
N ALA A 22 23.34 15.59 -15.81
CA ALA A 22 24.38 14.63 -16.19
C ALA A 22 24.84 14.76 -17.66
N ALA A 23 23.93 15.15 -18.56
CA ALA A 23 24.22 15.28 -19.99
C ALA A 23 25.18 16.43 -20.29
N VAL A 24 25.15 17.54 -19.54
CA VAL A 24 25.97 18.71 -19.78
C VAL A 24 27.44 18.51 -19.36
N SER A 25 27.71 17.70 -18.33
CA SER A 25 29.04 17.43 -17.85
C SER A 25 29.86 16.50 -18.77
N CYS A 26 29.22 15.66 -19.56
CA CYS A 26 29.88 14.70 -20.46
C CYS A 26 30.37 15.33 -21.76
N LEU A 27 29.81 16.46 -22.18
CA LEU A 27 30.20 17.11 -23.44
C LEU A 27 31.50 17.92 -23.34
N ALA A 28 31.97 18.24 -22.12
CA ALA A 28 33.16 19.06 -21.91
C ALA A 28 34.48 18.27 -21.93
N SER A 29 34.47 16.95 -21.95
CA SER A 29 35.68 16.11 -21.87
C SER A 29 36.12 15.51 -23.20
N CYS A 30 35.45 15.78 -24.31
CA CYS A 30 35.79 15.20 -25.62
C CYS A 30 36.66 16.12 -26.47
N SER A 31 37.72 16.70 -25.89
CA SER A 31 38.77 17.42 -26.69
C SER A 31 40.03 16.57 -26.94
N GLY A 32 39.84 15.26 -27.13
CA GLY A 32 40.92 14.42 -27.68
C GLY A 32 40.82 14.42 -29.20
N GLU A 33 41.89 14.75 -29.90
CA GLU A 33 41.95 14.62 -31.36
C GLU A 33 41.51 13.22 -31.79
N PRO A 34 40.63 13.09 -32.81
CA PRO A 34 40.17 11.78 -33.28
C PRO A 34 41.37 11.04 -33.84
N THR A 35 41.77 9.94 -33.21
CA THR A 35 42.72 9.01 -33.78
C THR A 35 42.13 8.44 -35.08
N PRO A 36 42.93 8.41 -36.22
CA PRO A 36 42.35 8.11 -37.56
C PRO A 36 41.82 6.69 -37.77
N ASP A 37 41.90 5.84 -36.78
CA ASP A 37 41.53 4.41 -36.87
C ASP A 37 40.30 3.97 -36.05
N VAL A 38 39.41 4.90 -35.70
CA VAL A 38 38.14 4.48 -35.06
C VAL A 38 37.25 3.82 -36.11
N PRO A 39 36.97 2.50 -36.02
CA PRO A 39 36.10 1.84 -37.01
C PRO A 39 34.76 2.56 -37.12
N MET A 40 34.25 2.74 -38.35
CA MET A 40 32.96 3.38 -38.61
C MET A 40 31.83 2.73 -37.77
N GLU A 41 31.98 1.47 -37.40
CA GLU A 41 31.08 0.72 -36.53
C GLU A 41 30.96 1.29 -35.11
N ARG A 42 32.09 1.73 -34.51
CA ARG A 42 32.06 2.38 -33.17
C ARG A 42 31.24 3.65 -33.19
N SER A 43 31.40 4.49 -34.19
CA SER A 43 30.65 5.73 -34.35
C SER A 43 29.15 5.45 -34.54
N ARG A 44 28.78 4.43 -35.29
CA ARG A 44 27.37 4.02 -35.48
C ARG A 44 26.74 3.52 -34.20
N VAL A 45 27.46 2.71 -33.40
CA VAL A 45 26.97 2.22 -32.11
C VAL A 45 26.76 3.37 -31.13
N LEU A 46 27.69 4.32 -31.07
CA LEU A 46 27.56 5.53 -30.22
C LEU A 46 26.34 6.38 -30.61
N ILE A 47 26.10 6.59 -31.91
CA ILE A 47 24.94 7.33 -32.38
C ILE A 47 23.64 6.61 -31.97
N ARG A 48 23.56 5.29 -32.09
CA ARG A 48 22.39 4.53 -31.63
C ARG A 48 22.21 4.63 -30.11
N LEU A 49 23.29 4.45 -29.36
CA LEU A 49 23.31 4.54 -27.91
C LEU A 49 22.73 5.88 -27.41
N PHE A 50 23.21 6.99 -27.97
CA PHE A 50 22.67 8.31 -27.60
C PHE A 50 21.23 8.50 -28.09
N SER A 51 20.88 7.96 -29.26
CA SER A 51 19.52 8.05 -29.78
C SER A 51 18.52 7.21 -28.97
N SER A 52 18.94 6.07 -28.43
CA SER A 52 18.09 5.26 -27.52
C SER A 52 17.96 5.93 -26.16
N LEU A 53 19.06 6.53 -25.65
CA LEU A 53 19.04 7.29 -24.41
C LEU A 53 18.09 8.51 -24.49
N ASP A 54 18.14 9.27 -25.58
CA ASP A 54 17.24 10.41 -25.81
C ASP A 54 15.75 10.03 -25.85
N ARG A 55 15.45 8.76 -26.11
CA ARG A 55 14.09 8.20 -26.10
C ARG A 55 13.73 7.51 -24.79
N ASP A 56 14.61 7.58 -23.77
CA ASP A 56 14.49 6.85 -22.52
C ASP A 56 14.39 5.31 -22.69
N ASP A 57 14.88 4.78 -23.83
CA ASP A 57 14.96 3.33 -24.09
C ASP A 57 16.25 2.77 -23.46
N TYR A 58 16.23 2.66 -22.13
CA TYR A 58 17.38 2.20 -21.36
C TYR A 58 17.77 0.75 -21.68
N SER A 59 16.80 -0.08 -22.04
CA SER A 59 17.05 -1.48 -22.43
C SER A 59 17.87 -1.58 -23.71
N GLU A 60 17.54 -0.79 -24.74
CA GLU A 60 18.31 -0.73 -25.97
C GLU A 60 19.66 -0.05 -25.76
N THR A 61 19.69 1.01 -24.93
CA THR A 61 20.94 1.67 -24.54
C THR A 61 21.92 0.70 -23.89
N LEU A 62 21.47 -0.19 -23.01
CA LEU A 62 22.32 -1.21 -22.37
C LEU A 62 22.89 -2.21 -23.39
N LYS A 63 22.11 -2.64 -24.39
CA LYS A 63 22.60 -3.50 -25.48
C LYS A 63 23.65 -2.80 -26.33
N ASP A 64 23.44 -1.52 -26.62
CA ASP A 64 24.43 -0.74 -27.38
C ASP A 64 25.72 -0.51 -26.58
N ILE A 65 25.66 -0.32 -25.25
CA ILE A 65 26.83 -0.29 -24.35
C ILE A 65 27.60 -1.61 -24.41
N GLU A 66 26.91 -2.74 -24.33
CA GLU A 66 27.54 -4.06 -24.43
C GLU A 66 28.19 -4.26 -25.79
N THR A 67 27.51 -3.87 -26.87
CA THR A 67 28.04 -3.92 -28.23
C THR A 67 29.29 -3.07 -28.37
N TYR A 68 29.27 -1.83 -27.83
CA TYR A 68 30.43 -0.94 -27.87
C TYR A 68 31.60 -1.48 -27.04
N ARG A 69 31.34 -2.06 -25.88
CA ARG A 69 32.39 -2.67 -25.03
C ARG A 69 33.09 -3.82 -25.76
N ASN A 70 32.37 -4.58 -26.55
CA ASN A 70 32.96 -5.65 -27.37
C ASN A 70 33.88 -5.09 -28.47
N LEU A 71 33.60 -3.88 -28.95
CA LEU A 71 34.43 -3.17 -29.94
C LEU A 71 35.61 -2.40 -29.30
N ASP A 72 35.48 -2.01 -28.02
CA ASP A 72 36.52 -1.24 -27.30
C ASP A 72 36.53 -1.63 -25.82
N GLN A 73 37.33 -2.65 -25.50
CA GLN A 73 37.44 -3.19 -24.12
C GLN A 73 38.19 -2.29 -23.16
N THR A 74 38.86 -1.24 -23.66
CA THR A 74 39.70 -0.34 -22.85
C THR A 74 38.95 0.89 -22.33
N ASN A 75 37.71 1.11 -22.73
CA ASN A 75 36.94 2.30 -22.42
C ASN A 75 36.28 2.22 -21.05
N LEU A 76 36.93 2.77 -20.02
CA LEU A 76 36.44 2.79 -18.63
C LEU A 76 35.21 3.72 -18.43
N PHE A 77 35.07 4.76 -19.24
CA PHE A 77 33.93 5.69 -19.17
C PHE A 77 32.59 4.98 -19.31
N LEU A 78 32.51 3.96 -20.15
CA LEU A 78 31.28 3.20 -20.33
C LEU A 78 30.88 2.38 -19.10
N SER A 79 31.82 2.08 -18.19
CA SER A 79 31.48 1.36 -16.96
C SER A 79 30.58 2.20 -16.03
N ASP A 80 30.97 3.44 -15.76
CA ASP A 80 30.21 4.34 -14.91
C ASP A 80 28.88 4.74 -15.56
N PHE A 81 28.91 4.96 -16.88
CA PHE A 81 27.72 5.26 -17.65
C PHE A 81 26.73 4.07 -17.66
N GLU A 82 27.23 2.85 -17.79
CA GLU A 82 26.40 1.64 -17.71
C GLU A 82 25.67 1.53 -16.37
N HIS A 83 26.36 1.80 -15.24
CA HIS A 83 25.71 1.80 -13.93
C HIS A 83 24.55 2.81 -13.87
N LEU A 84 24.75 4.00 -14.41
CA LEU A 84 23.71 5.02 -14.46
C LEU A 84 22.51 4.58 -15.31
N VAL A 85 22.76 4.00 -16.50
CA VAL A 85 21.71 3.50 -17.39
C VAL A 85 20.95 2.35 -16.76
N ARG A 86 21.63 1.42 -16.07
CA ARG A 86 21.01 0.33 -15.33
C ARG A 86 20.11 0.82 -14.20
N ALA A 87 20.57 1.82 -13.44
CA ALA A 87 19.76 2.45 -12.40
C ALA A 87 18.49 3.09 -12.98
N ASN A 88 18.62 3.82 -14.09
CA ASN A 88 17.47 4.42 -14.76
C ASN A 88 16.51 3.37 -15.34
N ASN A 89 17.05 2.25 -15.88
CA ASN A 89 16.22 1.17 -16.40
C ASN A 89 15.36 0.54 -15.30
N VAL A 90 15.95 0.19 -14.15
CA VAL A 90 15.16 -0.40 -13.04
C VAL A 90 14.14 0.59 -12.49
N ILE A 91 14.47 1.89 -12.45
CA ILE A 91 13.50 2.93 -12.03
C ILE A 91 12.33 2.99 -13.04
N ALA A 92 12.62 2.93 -14.35
CA ALA A 92 11.60 2.95 -15.39
C ALA A 92 10.69 1.70 -15.34
N GLU A 93 11.27 0.52 -15.18
CA GLU A 93 10.53 -0.75 -15.03
C GLU A 93 9.66 -0.75 -13.77
N ALA A 94 10.25 -0.37 -12.63
CA ALA A 94 9.50 -0.25 -11.37
C ALA A 94 8.36 0.79 -11.48
N ARG A 95 8.56 1.89 -12.22
CA ARG A 95 7.52 2.88 -12.46
C ARG A 95 6.31 2.29 -13.18
N VAL A 96 6.50 1.45 -14.18
CA VAL A 96 5.40 0.76 -14.89
C VAL A 96 4.60 -0.09 -13.91
N LYS A 97 5.27 -0.80 -12.99
CA LYS A 97 4.61 -1.60 -11.94
C LYS A 97 3.86 -0.72 -10.95
N LEU A 98 4.48 0.37 -10.49
CA LEU A 98 3.82 1.36 -9.61
C LEU A 98 2.56 1.94 -10.27
N ASP A 99 2.63 2.20 -11.55
CA ASP A 99 1.50 2.71 -12.35
C ASP A 99 0.37 1.69 -12.49
N ALA A 100 0.71 0.41 -12.54
CA ALA A 100 -0.24 -0.70 -12.52
C ALA A 100 -0.77 -1.05 -11.11
N GLY A 101 -0.22 -0.43 -10.04
CA GLY A 101 -0.58 -0.74 -8.65
C GLY A 101 0.14 -1.96 -8.07
N ASP A 102 1.10 -2.53 -8.79
CA ASP A 102 1.96 -3.63 -8.32
C ASP A 102 3.15 -3.06 -7.51
N TYR A 103 2.85 -2.58 -6.31
CA TYR A 103 3.87 -1.98 -5.43
C TYR A 103 4.86 -3.02 -4.91
N ALA A 104 4.41 -4.23 -4.64
CA ALA A 104 5.26 -5.33 -4.19
C ALA A 104 6.27 -5.73 -5.28
N GLY A 105 5.82 -5.83 -6.52
CA GLY A 105 6.68 -6.11 -7.67
C GLY A 105 7.71 -5.00 -7.91
N ALA A 106 7.33 -3.73 -7.72
CA ALA A 106 8.26 -2.61 -7.83
C ALA A 106 9.34 -2.63 -6.74
N VAL A 107 8.98 -2.92 -5.49
CA VAL A 107 9.95 -3.08 -4.37
C VAL A 107 10.89 -4.24 -4.64
N ALA A 108 10.38 -5.37 -5.12
CA ALA A 108 11.20 -6.54 -5.45
C ALA A 108 12.23 -6.25 -6.55
N ASP A 109 11.89 -5.43 -7.55
CA ASP A 109 12.86 -5.03 -8.59
C ASP A 109 14.01 -4.21 -8.02
N PHE A 110 13.71 -3.25 -7.12
CA PHE A 110 14.76 -2.48 -6.44
C PHE A 110 15.62 -3.35 -5.55
N ASP A 111 15.03 -4.28 -4.79
CA ASP A 111 15.78 -5.19 -3.93
C ASP A 111 16.69 -6.11 -4.75
N ALA A 112 16.19 -6.66 -5.85
CA ALA A 112 16.98 -7.48 -6.77
C ALA A 112 18.14 -6.70 -7.40
N TYR A 113 17.89 -5.43 -7.78
CA TYR A 113 18.92 -4.55 -8.31
C TYR A 113 20.01 -4.26 -7.27
N ILE A 114 19.63 -3.85 -6.06
CA ILE A 114 20.56 -3.56 -4.96
C ILE A 114 21.38 -4.82 -4.60
N GLN A 115 20.71 -5.98 -4.51
CA GLN A 115 21.39 -7.24 -4.22
C GLN A 115 22.42 -7.62 -5.29
N ARG A 116 22.09 -7.38 -6.56
CA ARG A 116 22.93 -7.76 -7.69
C ARG A 116 24.13 -6.85 -7.89
N TYR A 117 23.95 -5.54 -7.70
CA TYR A 117 24.95 -4.54 -8.06
C TYR A 117 25.57 -3.82 -6.87
N GLY A 118 25.04 -4.02 -5.65
CA GLY A 118 25.47 -3.32 -4.44
C GLY A 118 25.26 -1.81 -4.54
N ASP A 119 24.45 -1.34 -5.52
CA ASP A 119 24.23 0.07 -5.77
C ASP A 119 23.19 0.62 -4.78
N VAL A 120 23.64 1.58 -3.99
CA VAL A 120 22.83 2.35 -3.05
C VAL A 120 22.83 3.84 -3.43
N SER A 121 22.84 4.12 -4.72
CA SER A 121 22.76 5.49 -5.23
C SER A 121 21.49 6.20 -4.73
N GLU A 122 21.59 7.51 -4.55
CA GLU A 122 20.48 8.32 -4.02
C GLU A 122 19.18 8.18 -4.85
N PRO A 123 19.20 8.15 -6.20
CA PRO A 123 17.98 7.95 -6.99
C PRO A 123 17.30 6.60 -6.74
N ILE A 124 18.08 5.52 -6.60
CA ILE A 124 17.54 4.18 -6.30
C ILE A 124 16.92 4.16 -4.92
N ASN A 125 17.63 4.69 -3.90
CA ASN A 125 17.13 4.74 -2.53
C ASN A 125 15.83 5.54 -2.41
N GLN A 126 15.76 6.70 -3.07
CA GLN A 126 14.56 7.54 -3.08
C GLN A 126 13.38 6.85 -3.79
N ALA A 127 13.62 6.20 -4.92
CA ALA A 127 12.60 5.49 -5.68
C ALA A 127 12.08 4.28 -4.89
N LYS A 128 12.99 3.49 -4.28
CA LYS A 128 12.63 2.37 -3.42
C LYS A 128 11.84 2.82 -2.20
N ALA A 129 12.33 3.82 -1.46
CA ALA A 129 11.63 4.34 -0.28
C ALA A 129 10.19 4.77 -0.61
N LYS A 130 9.98 5.35 -1.79
CA LYS A 130 8.64 5.72 -2.25
C LYS A 130 7.78 4.49 -2.57
N ALA A 131 8.34 3.48 -3.22
CA ALA A 131 7.65 2.21 -3.49
C ALA A 131 7.26 1.51 -2.18
N ASP A 132 8.15 1.45 -1.19
CA ASP A 132 7.91 0.89 0.14
C ASP A 132 6.75 1.60 0.86
N LEU A 133 6.69 2.95 0.79
CA LEU A 133 5.58 3.71 1.37
C LEU A 133 4.24 3.39 0.70
N LEU A 134 4.21 3.25 -0.63
CA LEU A 134 3.00 2.90 -1.36
C LEU A 134 2.54 1.47 -1.04
N LEU A 135 3.47 0.52 -0.96
CA LEU A 135 3.21 -0.86 -0.54
C LEU A 135 2.64 -0.90 0.88
N ARG A 136 3.21 -0.11 1.80
CA ARG A 136 2.72 -0.03 3.18
C ARG A 136 1.29 0.49 3.25
N VAL A 137 0.94 1.54 2.49
CA VAL A 137 -0.44 2.05 2.41
C VAL A 137 -1.39 1.00 1.86
N GLN A 138 -0.98 0.28 0.81
CA GLN A 138 -1.78 -0.82 0.25
C GLN A 138 -2.04 -1.90 1.31
N THR A 139 -1.00 -2.37 2.01
CA THR A 139 -1.12 -3.39 3.06
C THR A 139 -2.05 -2.95 4.19
N LEU A 140 -1.96 -1.68 4.62
CA LEU A 140 -2.84 -1.13 5.65
C LEU A 140 -4.30 -1.04 5.15
N ASN A 141 -4.50 -0.69 3.89
CA ASN A 141 -5.84 -0.67 3.30
C ASN A 141 -6.42 -2.09 3.13
N GLU A 142 -5.61 -3.07 2.77
CA GLU A 142 -6.02 -4.48 2.69
C GLU A 142 -6.46 -5.00 4.07
N LYS A 143 -5.74 -4.67 5.14
CA LYS A 143 -6.15 -4.98 6.51
C LYS A 143 -7.51 -4.36 6.87
N LEU A 144 -7.74 -3.08 6.49
CA LEU A 144 -9.02 -2.42 6.71
C LEU A 144 -10.18 -3.09 5.95
N LEU A 145 -9.92 -3.57 4.74
CA LEU A 145 -10.93 -4.24 3.92
C LEU A 145 -11.21 -5.68 4.36
N ALA A 146 -10.23 -6.33 4.99
CA ALA A 146 -10.35 -7.68 5.52
C ALA A 146 -10.91 -7.73 6.95
N ALA A 147 -11.07 -6.58 7.62
CA ALA A 147 -11.60 -6.53 8.97
C ALA A 147 -13.10 -6.87 8.98
N GLU A 148 -13.47 -7.95 9.67
CA GLU A 148 -14.85 -8.40 9.83
C GLU A 148 -15.47 -7.89 11.13
N PHE A 149 -14.64 -7.65 12.16
CA PHE A 149 -15.06 -7.20 13.49
C PHE A 149 -14.62 -5.77 13.77
N SER A 150 -15.37 -5.12 14.67
CA SER A 150 -15.14 -3.73 15.05
C SER A 150 -13.74 -3.49 15.62
N GLU A 151 -13.20 -4.43 16.40
CA GLU A 151 -11.86 -4.32 17.00
C GLU A 151 -10.76 -4.40 15.96
N ASP A 152 -10.86 -5.32 14.98
CA ASP A 152 -9.93 -5.44 13.87
C ASP A 152 -9.93 -4.19 13.00
N LEU A 153 -11.14 -3.69 12.69
CA LEU A 153 -11.30 -2.46 11.91
C LEU A 153 -10.70 -1.25 12.65
N ARG A 154 -10.92 -1.15 13.95
CA ARG A 154 -10.36 -0.08 14.79
C ARG A 154 -8.83 -0.14 14.84
N THR A 155 -8.27 -1.34 15.02
CA THR A 155 -6.83 -1.56 15.05
C THR A 155 -6.21 -1.17 13.71
N ALA A 156 -6.75 -1.64 12.59
CA ALA A 156 -6.27 -1.30 11.26
C ALA A 156 -6.41 0.22 10.94
N ALA A 157 -7.47 0.86 11.42
CA ALA A 157 -7.68 2.30 11.27
C ALA A 157 -6.68 3.12 12.09
N ASN A 158 -6.32 2.69 13.29
CA ASN A 158 -5.30 3.33 14.11
C ASN A 158 -3.91 3.18 13.49
N ASP A 159 -3.54 1.99 12.99
CA ASP A 159 -2.30 1.75 12.25
C ASP A 159 -2.17 2.72 11.06
N LEU A 160 -3.29 2.93 10.33
CA LEU A 160 -3.34 3.84 9.21
C LEU A 160 -3.21 5.31 9.64
N ASP A 161 -3.80 5.71 10.77
CA ASP A 161 -3.68 7.07 11.33
C ASP A 161 -2.25 7.36 11.79
N GLU A 162 -1.59 6.41 12.42
CA GLU A 162 -0.17 6.52 12.81
C GLU A 162 0.73 6.68 11.58
N PHE A 163 0.50 5.88 10.55
CA PHE A 163 1.22 6.02 9.29
C PHE A 163 0.99 7.39 8.64
N ALA A 164 -0.25 7.88 8.64
CA ALA A 164 -0.61 9.19 8.11
C ALA A 164 0.06 10.34 8.88
N LYS A 165 0.17 10.23 10.20
CA LYS A 165 0.87 11.19 11.06
C LYS A 165 2.37 11.22 10.79
N ALA A 166 2.97 10.07 10.49
CA ALA A 166 4.39 9.98 10.13
C ALA A 166 4.68 10.54 8.73
N ASN A 167 3.70 10.54 7.81
CA ASN A 167 3.85 10.91 6.41
C ASN A 167 2.87 12.00 5.94
N PRO A 168 2.70 13.13 6.65
CA PRO A 168 1.61 14.08 6.41
C PRO A 168 1.70 14.80 5.07
N LYS A 169 2.92 15.00 4.55
CA LYS A 169 3.17 15.70 3.27
C LYS A 169 2.83 14.82 2.06
N LEU A 170 3.09 13.51 2.17
CA LEU A 170 2.86 12.57 1.07
C LEU A 170 1.40 12.13 0.99
N PHE A 171 0.74 11.99 2.14
CA PHE A 171 -0.62 11.47 2.24
C PHE A 171 -1.56 12.40 3.06
N PRO A 172 -1.78 13.65 2.64
CA PRO A 172 -2.50 14.65 3.45
C PRO A 172 -3.95 14.29 3.75
N LYS A 173 -4.59 13.45 2.91
CA LYS A 173 -5.99 13.02 3.09
C LYS A 173 -6.14 11.71 3.85
N LEU A 174 -5.06 10.97 4.07
CA LEU A 174 -5.11 9.64 4.69
C LEU A 174 -5.60 9.70 6.13
N LYS A 175 -5.23 10.76 6.87
CA LYS A 175 -5.72 11.04 8.23
C LYS A 175 -7.24 11.12 8.31
N PHE A 176 -7.88 11.80 7.36
CA PHE A 176 -9.35 11.90 7.33
C PHE A 176 -10.01 10.58 7.01
N TYR A 177 -9.39 9.78 6.15
CA TYR A 177 -9.86 8.45 5.82
C TYR A 177 -9.76 7.51 7.03
N ALA A 178 -8.62 7.51 7.75
CA ALA A 178 -8.44 6.76 8.97
C ALA A 178 -9.48 7.13 10.04
N ALA A 179 -9.69 8.45 10.27
CA ALA A 179 -10.70 8.92 11.22
C ALA A 179 -12.14 8.49 10.84
N ALA A 180 -12.46 8.44 9.55
CA ALA A 180 -13.75 7.91 9.09
C ALA A 180 -13.89 6.42 9.39
N LYS A 181 -12.81 5.63 9.25
CA LYS A 181 -12.80 4.20 9.55
C LYS A 181 -12.89 3.90 11.06
N VAL A 182 -12.35 4.76 11.92
CA VAL A 182 -12.57 4.66 13.37
C VAL A 182 -14.04 4.83 13.72
N LYS A 183 -14.72 5.81 13.11
CA LYS A 183 -16.18 6.01 13.32
C LYS A 183 -17.01 4.81 12.81
N GLU A 184 -16.59 4.23 11.70
CA GLU A 184 -17.24 3.01 11.17
C GLU A 184 -17.05 1.83 12.13
N ALA A 185 -15.87 1.68 12.74
CA ALA A 185 -15.60 0.69 13.77
C ALA A 185 -16.44 0.93 15.04
N ASP A 186 -16.66 2.18 15.45
CA ASP A 186 -17.52 2.51 16.58
C ASP A 186 -18.99 2.12 16.31
N ALA A 187 -19.48 2.36 15.08
CA ALA A 187 -20.82 1.98 14.68
C ALA A 187 -20.98 0.45 14.62
N LEU A 188 -19.98 -0.25 14.07
CA LEU A 188 -19.97 -1.72 14.02
C LEU A 188 -19.96 -2.33 15.42
N ALA A 189 -19.15 -1.78 16.35
CA ALA A 189 -19.11 -2.21 17.74
C ALA A 189 -20.46 -2.04 18.47
N ALA A 190 -21.24 -1.03 18.08
CA ALA A 190 -22.60 -0.87 18.62
C ALA A 190 -23.55 -1.97 18.12
N VAL A 191 -23.46 -2.33 16.83
CA VAL A 191 -24.25 -3.42 16.25
C VAL A 191 -23.85 -4.77 16.87
N GLU A 192 -22.56 -5.07 16.96
CA GLU A 192 -22.04 -6.30 17.58
C GLU A 192 -22.53 -6.46 19.04
N ARG A 193 -22.54 -5.38 19.82
CA ARG A 193 -23.08 -5.39 21.17
C ARG A 193 -24.58 -5.68 21.19
N GLN A 194 -25.33 -5.08 20.26
CA GLN A 194 -26.76 -5.29 20.14
C GLN A 194 -27.06 -6.76 19.80
N ASP A 195 -26.34 -7.33 18.84
CA ASP A 195 -26.49 -8.73 18.44
C ASP A 195 -26.13 -9.69 19.58
N ALA A 196 -25.06 -9.40 20.33
CA ALA A 196 -24.66 -10.16 21.50
C ALA A 196 -25.75 -10.13 22.60
N CYS A 197 -26.38 -8.98 22.84
CA CYS A 197 -27.50 -8.87 23.77
C CYS A 197 -28.74 -9.68 23.33
N ILE A 198 -29.05 -9.72 22.04
CA ILE A 198 -30.12 -10.53 21.47
C ILE A 198 -29.84 -12.02 21.71
N ALA A 199 -28.61 -12.48 21.43
CA ALA A 199 -28.20 -13.85 21.67
C ALA A 199 -28.30 -14.23 23.15
N MET A 200 -27.76 -13.40 24.06
CA MET A 200 -27.87 -13.61 25.50
C MET A 200 -29.32 -13.64 25.97
N PHE A 201 -30.20 -12.82 25.40
CA PHE A 201 -31.65 -12.84 25.72
C PHE A 201 -32.31 -14.15 25.31
N GLN A 202 -32.00 -14.69 24.14
CA GLN A 202 -32.51 -15.99 23.68
C GLN A 202 -32.05 -17.11 24.61
N ASP A 203 -30.75 -17.11 24.99
CA ASP A 203 -30.18 -18.08 25.92
C ASP A 203 -30.83 -17.99 27.31
N ALA A 204 -31.08 -16.78 27.82
CA ALA A 204 -31.75 -16.58 29.09
C ALA A 204 -33.18 -17.13 29.08
N VAL A 205 -33.91 -16.94 27.97
CA VAL A 205 -35.25 -17.50 27.78
C VAL A 205 -35.23 -19.04 27.78
N GLU A 206 -34.25 -19.64 27.10
CA GLU A 206 -34.06 -21.09 27.05
C GLU A 206 -33.65 -21.67 28.42
N ALA A 207 -32.72 -21.00 29.13
CA ALA A 207 -32.32 -21.41 30.47
C ALA A 207 -33.51 -21.42 31.46
N ARG A 208 -34.38 -20.40 31.42
CA ARG A 208 -35.59 -20.34 32.24
C ARG A 208 -36.58 -21.49 31.91
N ARG A 209 -36.76 -21.82 30.63
CA ARG A 209 -37.60 -22.95 30.20
C ARG A 209 -37.08 -24.29 30.70
N ALA A 210 -35.75 -24.44 30.73
CA ALA A 210 -35.07 -25.64 31.21
C ALA A 210 -34.99 -25.73 32.74
N GLY A 211 -35.52 -24.76 33.49
CA GLY A 211 -35.44 -24.72 34.95
C GLY A 211 -34.09 -24.27 35.51
N ARG A 212 -33.19 -23.75 34.66
CA ARG A 212 -31.85 -23.25 35.03
C ARG A 212 -31.95 -21.77 35.43
N SER A 213 -32.62 -21.46 36.54
CA SER A 213 -32.91 -20.10 36.95
C SER A 213 -31.66 -19.24 37.22
N ALA A 214 -30.66 -19.79 37.91
CA ALA A 214 -29.44 -19.07 38.23
C ALA A 214 -28.67 -18.63 36.96
N GLU A 215 -28.67 -19.45 35.91
CA GLU A 215 -28.04 -19.12 34.63
C GLU A 215 -28.85 -18.02 33.89
N ALA A 216 -30.17 -18.12 33.89
CA ALA A 216 -31.03 -17.11 33.29
C ALA A 216 -30.89 -15.76 33.99
N ASP A 217 -30.75 -15.72 35.31
CA ASP A 217 -30.56 -14.48 36.08
C ASP A 217 -29.20 -13.85 35.82
N ALA A 218 -28.16 -14.69 35.70
CA ALA A 218 -26.82 -14.18 35.33
C ALA A 218 -26.80 -13.57 33.90
N LEU A 219 -27.42 -14.21 32.92
CA LEU A 219 -27.55 -13.68 31.56
C LEU A 219 -28.38 -12.39 31.54
N THR A 220 -29.46 -12.31 32.32
CA THR A 220 -30.28 -11.10 32.44
C THR A 220 -29.46 -9.93 33.01
N ALA A 221 -28.65 -10.16 34.05
CA ALA A 221 -27.77 -9.14 34.60
C ALA A 221 -26.72 -8.66 33.56
N LEU A 222 -26.17 -9.56 32.75
CA LEU A 222 -25.23 -9.18 31.66
C LEU A 222 -25.92 -8.35 30.58
N ILE A 223 -27.18 -8.65 30.23
CA ILE A 223 -27.98 -7.86 29.30
C ILE A 223 -28.20 -6.45 29.84
N GLU A 224 -28.63 -6.31 31.12
CA GLU A 224 -28.85 -5.00 31.77
C GLU A 224 -27.59 -4.14 31.78
N MET A 225 -26.41 -4.74 31.85
CA MET A 225 -25.11 -4.02 31.81
C MET A 225 -24.69 -3.58 30.41
N ASN A 226 -25.10 -4.25 29.36
CA ASN A 226 -24.58 -4.09 27.99
C ASN A 226 -25.61 -3.56 26.99
N ALA A 227 -26.90 -3.81 27.18
CA ALA A 227 -27.97 -3.35 26.30
C ALA A 227 -28.31 -1.88 26.54
N ASP A 228 -28.74 -1.20 25.49
CA ASP A 228 -29.30 0.13 25.64
C ASP A 228 -30.71 0.10 26.23
N PRO A 229 -31.23 1.21 26.81
CA PRO A 229 -32.55 1.25 27.43
C PRO A 229 -33.73 0.88 26.50
N ALA A 230 -33.60 1.18 25.19
CA ALA A 230 -34.63 0.84 24.21
C ALA A 230 -34.67 -0.66 23.99
N GLN A 231 -33.55 -1.30 23.89
CA GLN A 231 -33.41 -2.75 23.72
C GLN A 231 -33.92 -3.51 24.96
N ILE A 232 -33.65 -3.02 26.17
CA ILE A 232 -34.17 -3.56 27.42
C ILE A 232 -35.70 -3.48 27.42
N ALA A 233 -36.26 -2.34 27.00
CA ALA A 233 -37.73 -2.17 26.92
C ALA A 233 -38.37 -3.14 25.91
N GLU A 234 -37.74 -3.37 24.76
CA GLU A 234 -38.19 -4.35 23.76
C GLU A 234 -38.19 -5.78 24.31
N PHE A 235 -37.17 -6.17 25.04
CA PHE A 235 -37.06 -7.49 25.67
C PHE A 235 -38.12 -7.66 26.74
N ALA A 236 -38.40 -6.65 27.56
CA ALA A 236 -39.48 -6.67 28.55
C ALA A 236 -40.85 -6.82 27.90
N ALA A 237 -41.18 -6.02 26.89
CA ALA A 237 -42.41 -6.07 26.14
C ALA A 237 -42.63 -7.46 25.49
N TRP A 238 -41.57 -8.05 24.93
CA TRP A 238 -41.63 -9.39 24.36
C TRP A 238 -41.97 -10.46 25.41
N LEU A 239 -41.36 -10.39 26.60
CA LEU A 239 -41.66 -11.31 27.71
C LEU A 239 -43.11 -11.19 28.20
N GLU A 240 -43.62 -9.96 28.35
CA GLU A 240 -45.01 -9.70 28.75
C GLU A 240 -46.02 -10.27 27.75
N HIS A 241 -45.80 -10.00 26.46
CA HIS A 241 -46.69 -10.51 25.40
C HIS A 241 -46.71 -12.03 25.39
N ARG A 242 -45.61 -12.68 25.59
CA ARG A 242 -45.48 -14.12 25.60
C ARG A 242 -46.15 -14.75 26.83
N ASN A 243 -46.01 -14.16 28.01
CA ASN A 243 -46.68 -14.62 29.23
C ASN A 243 -48.21 -14.51 29.11
N ALA A 244 -48.71 -13.45 28.46
CA ALA A 244 -50.12 -13.27 28.15
C ALA A 244 -50.66 -14.39 27.22
N GLN A 245 -49.91 -14.75 26.18
CA GLN A 245 -50.28 -15.84 25.27
C GLN A 245 -50.32 -17.21 25.97
N GLN A 246 -49.38 -17.50 26.87
CA GLN A 246 -49.33 -18.76 27.60
C GLN A 246 -50.51 -18.87 28.59
N SER A 247 -50.92 -17.77 29.20
CA SER A 247 -52.09 -17.73 30.10
C SER A 247 -53.40 -17.95 29.34
N GLN A 248 -53.52 -17.55 28.08
CA GLN A 248 -54.68 -17.78 27.23
C GLN A 248 -54.80 -19.21 26.71
N THR A 249 -53.67 -19.92 26.55
CA THR A 249 -53.66 -21.33 26.09
C THR A 249 -53.84 -22.35 27.23
N ALA A 250 -53.76 -21.91 28.49
CA ALA A 250 -53.96 -22.75 29.68
C ALA A 250 -55.40 -22.75 30.22
N LEU A 251 -56.30 -22.01 29.59
CA LEU A 251 -57.74 -21.98 29.83
C LEU A 251 -58.50 -22.83 28.79
#